data_b4ce1e05f204833ea6fdf7e50152c3f0
#
_entry.id   b4ce1e05f204833ea6fdf7e50152c3f0
#
_cell.length_a   1.000
_cell.length_b   1.000
_cell.length_c   1.000
_cell.angle_alpha   90.00
_cell.angle_beta   90.00
_cell.angle_gamma   90.00
#
_symmetry.space_group_name_H-M   'P 1'
#
loop_
_entity.id
_entity.type
_entity.pdbx_description
1 polymer ?
#
loop_
_entity_poly.entity_id
_entity_poly.type
_entity_poly.pdbx_seq_one_letter_code
_entity_poly.pdbx_strand_id
1 'polypeptide(L)'
;MKKRAVTLLLCLVLVVLSLLRGFAASAAGITPATNADFDVPCAAAILIDEDSGTVLYEKNADARRPIASITKVMTLLLAFEALEAGKIHLDDFVPVSEHAYHMGGSQIWLEPGEQMTLDDMLKAICISSANDAAVAVAEYVGGSETAFAEMMNVRAYELGMTNTHFVNACGLDEAGHLSTARDVALMSREMLLHHTEVRDYCSIWMDTLRGGATQLVNTNKLLKSYRGITGLKTGTTGKAGVCISASAERDGLRLIAVVLGSASGKERFQAASTLLDYGFAHYESAAAALPGDAPQTLPVEHGTAATAPLNYESPGHCLMPKGEGGTLEAVVELPASLSAPVAAGEQVGRIKILHQGTEMCSYPITAAQNVDALSFRYCLRLLAQSLLLRN
;
A
#
# COMPACT_ATOMS: atom_id res chain seq x y z
N MET A 1 25.94 -27.47 31.41
CA MET A 1 26.02 -26.45 30.36
C MET A 1 25.00 -26.66 29.24
N LYS A 2 24.79 -27.84 28.65
CA LYS A 2 23.85 -28.11 27.55
C LYS A 2 22.37 -27.79 27.86
N LYS A 3 21.87 -28.06 29.08
CA LYS A 3 20.46 -27.78 29.46
C LYS A 3 20.16 -26.27 29.55
N ARG A 4 21.11 -25.44 30.01
CA ARG A 4 20.94 -23.97 30.07
C ARG A 4 20.94 -23.30 28.68
N ALA A 5 21.74 -23.82 27.73
CA ALA A 5 21.76 -23.34 26.36
C ALA A 5 20.44 -23.64 25.62
N VAL A 6 19.85 -24.82 25.85
CA VAL A 6 18.56 -25.21 25.27
C VAL A 6 17.42 -24.33 25.80
N THR A 7 17.43 -24.05 27.12
CA THR A 7 16.41 -23.15 27.72
C THR A 7 16.52 -21.73 27.20
N LEU A 8 17.74 -21.19 27.03
CA LEU A 8 17.95 -19.86 26.44
C LEU A 8 17.50 -19.79 24.97
N LEU A 9 17.77 -20.84 24.19
CA LEU A 9 17.34 -20.94 22.81
C LEU A 9 15.81 -21.01 22.69
N LEU A 10 15.14 -21.77 23.58
CA LEU A 10 13.68 -21.86 23.62
C LEU A 10 13.02 -20.54 24.03
N CYS A 11 13.60 -19.81 24.98
CA CYS A 11 13.11 -18.46 25.35
C CYS A 11 13.32 -17.46 24.22
N LEU A 12 14.44 -17.53 23.48
CA LEU A 12 14.69 -16.67 22.33
C LEU A 12 13.70 -16.93 21.19
N VAL A 13 13.39 -18.20 20.91
CA VAL A 13 12.39 -18.60 19.91
C VAL A 13 10.98 -18.17 20.32
N LEU A 14 10.62 -18.24 21.60
CA LEU A 14 9.32 -17.77 22.10
C LEU A 14 9.20 -16.24 22.03
N VAL A 15 10.27 -15.50 22.27
CA VAL A 15 10.29 -14.03 22.13
C VAL A 15 10.21 -13.63 20.67
N VAL A 16 10.88 -14.32 19.75
CA VAL A 16 10.78 -14.06 18.31
C VAL A 16 9.40 -14.42 17.77
N LEU A 17 8.76 -15.49 18.25
CA LEU A 17 7.38 -15.86 17.88
C LEU A 17 6.34 -14.89 18.44
N SER A 18 6.61 -14.19 19.54
CA SER A 18 5.72 -13.15 20.06
C SER A 18 5.84 -11.81 19.29
N LEU A 19 6.99 -11.55 18.67
CA LEU A 19 7.21 -10.37 17.81
C LEU A 19 6.65 -10.55 16.39
N LEU A 20 6.36 -11.79 15.97
CA LEU A 20 5.76 -12.11 14.66
C LEU A 20 4.22 -12.18 14.68
N ARG A 21 3.56 -11.81 15.77
CA ARG A 21 2.13 -11.52 15.72
C ARG A 21 1.92 -10.17 15.04
N GLY A 22 2.13 -10.16 13.72
CA GLY A 22 1.68 -9.10 12.86
C GLY A 22 0.20 -8.86 13.12
N PHE A 23 -0.15 -7.63 13.41
CA PHE A 23 -1.50 -7.17 13.61
C PHE A 23 -2.31 -7.43 12.33
N ALA A 24 -3.08 -8.50 12.33
CA ALA A 24 -4.28 -8.52 11.51
C ALA A 24 -5.21 -7.48 12.17
N ALA A 25 -5.28 -6.29 11.62
CA ALA A 25 -6.38 -5.38 11.91
C ALA A 25 -7.65 -6.17 11.59
N SER A 26 -8.35 -6.61 12.62
CA SER A 26 -9.68 -7.21 12.48
C SER A 26 -10.59 -6.07 12.04
N ALA A 27 -10.70 -5.87 10.73
CA ALA A 27 -11.82 -5.13 10.18
C ALA A 27 -13.09 -5.95 10.54
N ALA A 28 -13.79 -5.57 11.60
CA ALA A 28 -15.16 -5.94 11.80
C ALA A 28 -15.91 -5.25 10.64
N GLY A 29 -16.00 -5.95 9.50
CA GLY A 29 -16.36 -5.37 8.24
C GLY A 29 -17.81 -4.91 8.23
N ILE A 30 -18.04 -3.76 7.62
CA ILE A 30 -19.29 -3.51 6.90
C ILE A 30 -19.47 -4.74 6.01
N THR A 31 -20.55 -5.50 6.23
CA THR A 31 -20.89 -6.62 5.35
C THR A 31 -21.05 -6.01 3.95
N PRO A 32 -20.27 -6.40 2.94
CA PRO A 32 -20.42 -5.83 1.62
C PRO A 32 -21.87 -5.93 1.23
N ALA A 33 -22.43 -4.91 0.61
CA ALA A 33 -23.72 -5.04 -0.05
C ALA A 33 -23.50 -5.98 -1.25
N THR A 34 -23.51 -7.29 -0.98
CA THR A 34 -23.20 -8.37 -1.93
C THR A 34 -24.23 -8.50 -3.06
N ASN A 35 -25.19 -7.58 -3.16
CA ASN A 35 -26.23 -7.54 -4.18
C ASN A 35 -26.22 -6.20 -4.92
N ALA A 36 -25.13 -5.87 -5.58
CA ALA A 36 -25.23 -4.85 -6.62
C ALA A 36 -26.06 -5.41 -7.76
N ASP A 37 -27.24 -4.83 -8.03
CA ASP A 37 -28.17 -5.23 -9.10
C ASP A 37 -27.66 -4.87 -10.51
N PHE A 38 -26.32 -4.85 -10.71
CA PHE A 38 -25.72 -4.57 -12.01
C PHE A 38 -24.56 -5.53 -12.33
N ASP A 39 -24.27 -5.70 -13.60
CA ASP A 39 -23.09 -6.40 -14.08
C ASP A 39 -22.23 -5.49 -14.96
N VAL A 40 -20.94 -5.74 -14.99
CA VAL A 40 -19.98 -4.99 -15.80
C VAL A 40 -19.43 -5.84 -16.95
N PRO A 41 -19.24 -5.27 -18.17
CA PRO A 41 -18.83 -6.01 -19.35
C PRO A 41 -17.33 -6.38 -19.29
N CYS A 42 -16.99 -7.36 -18.48
CA CYS A 42 -15.65 -7.89 -18.32
C CYS A 42 -15.67 -9.33 -17.81
N ALA A 43 -14.55 -10.02 -17.88
CA ALA A 43 -14.43 -11.38 -17.41
C ALA A 43 -14.30 -11.50 -15.89
N ALA A 44 -13.59 -10.57 -15.27
CA ALA A 44 -13.43 -10.48 -13.82
C ALA A 44 -13.29 -9.03 -13.39
N ALA A 45 -13.82 -8.68 -12.22
CA ALA A 45 -13.71 -7.35 -11.64
C ALA A 45 -13.76 -7.37 -10.11
N ILE A 46 -13.22 -6.32 -9.49
CA ILE A 46 -13.38 -6.03 -8.07
C ILE A 46 -13.36 -4.51 -7.85
N LEU A 47 -14.13 -4.05 -6.89
CA LEU A 47 -14.06 -2.70 -6.34
C LEU A 47 -13.73 -2.82 -4.85
N ILE A 48 -12.72 -2.11 -4.40
CA ILE A 48 -12.37 -2.05 -2.98
C ILE A 48 -12.25 -0.59 -2.51
N ASP A 49 -12.50 -0.38 -1.24
CA ASP A 49 -12.02 0.80 -0.52
C ASP A 49 -10.51 0.71 -0.35
N GLU A 50 -9.78 1.76 -0.72
CA GLU A 50 -8.31 1.76 -0.66
C GLU A 50 -7.80 1.70 0.78
N ASP A 51 -8.44 2.43 1.71
CA ASP A 51 -7.98 2.53 3.09
C ASP A 51 -8.16 1.23 3.88
N SER A 52 -9.34 0.68 3.87
CA SER A 52 -9.67 -0.53 4.63
C SER A 52 -9.41 -1.84 3.88
N GLY A 53 -9.36 -1.80 2.54
CA GLY A 53 -9.34 -2.99 1.69
C GLY A 53 -10.70 -3.68 1.61
N THR A 54 -11.76 -3.07 2.15
CA THR A 54 -13.11 -3.64 2.11
C THR A 54 -13.60 -3.81 0.68
N VAL A 55 -14.08 -5.01 0.35
CA VAL A 55 -14.64 -5.31 -0.98
C VAL A 55 -16.06 -4.76 -1.07
N LEU A 56 -16.31 -3.91 -2.07
CA LEU A 56 -17.60 -3.28 -2.32
C LEU A 56 -18.38 -3.94 -3.47
N TYR A 57 -17.64 -4.53 -4.41
CA TYR A 57 -18.18 -5.30 -5.54
C TYR A 57 -17.17 -6.34 -5.97
N GLU A 58 -17.62 -7.51 -6.40
CA GLU A 58 -16.78 -8.51 -7.02
C GLU A 58 -17.53 -9.31 -8.08
N LYS A 59 -16.80 -9.67 -9.16
CA LYS A 59 -17.24 -10.57 -10.22
C LYS A 59 -16.07 -11.46 -10.60
N ASN A 60 -16.19 -12.76 -10.36
CA ASN A 60 -15.13 -13.74 -10.66
C ASN A 60 -13.74 -13.26 -10.18
N ALA A 61 -13.68 -12.57 -9.02
CA ALA A 61 -12.51 -11.83 -8.56
C ALA A 61 -11.27 -12.71 -8.39
N ASP A 62 -11.44 -14.02 -8.14
CA ASP A 62 -10.37 -15.00 -7.94
C ASP A 62 -10.04 -15.83 -9.20
N ALA A 63 -10.66 -15.51 -10.35
CA ALA A 63 -10.37 -16.20 -11.61
C ALA A 63 -8.96 -15.84 -12.10
N ARG A 64 -8.07 -16.83 -12.21
CA ARG A 64 -6.69 -16.66 -12.70
C ARG A 64 -6.70 -16.33 -14.20
N ARG A 65 -6.08 -15.19 -14.55
CA ARG A 65 -6.05 -14.67 -15.91
C ARG A 65 -4.73 -13.96 -16.21
N PRO A 66 -4.31 -13.88 -17.48
CA PRO A 66 -3.29 -12.91 -17.89
C PRO A 66 -3.79 -11.50 -17.59
N ILE A 67 -2.88 -10.63 -17.13
CA ILE A 67 -3.22 -9.27 -16.72
C ILE A 67 -2.54 -8.18 -17.56
N ALA A 68 -1.81 -8.59 -18.58
CA ALA A 68 -1.06 -7.69 -19.46
C ALA A 68 -0.20 -6.70 -18.65
N SER A 69 -0.06 -5.47 -19.13
CA SER A 69 0.76 -4.43 -18.48
C SER A 69 0.28 -3.96 -17.09
N ILE A 70 -0.80 -4.54 -16.53
CA ILE A 70 -1.10 -4.36 -15.09
C ILE A 70 0.05 -4.93 -14.24
N THR A 71 0.78 -5.91 -14.75
CA THR A 71 2.03 -6.44 -14.17
C THR A 71 2.99 -5.34 -13.71
N LYS A 72 3.06 -4.23 -14.46
CA LYS A 72 3.95 -3.11 -14.14
C LYS A 72 3.63 -2.39 -12.82
N VAL A 73 2.46 -2.65 -12.23
CA VAL A 73 2.18 -2.18 -10.86
C VAL A 73 3.15 -2.84 -9.88
N MET A 74 3.42 -4.15 -10.01
CA MET A 74 4.40 -4.83 -9.17
C MET A 74 5.84 -4.37 -9.49
N THR A 75 6.14 -4.12 -10.76
CA THR A 75 7.45 -3.58 -11.18
C THR A 75 7.72 -2.21 -10.57
N LEU A 76 6.71 -1.33 -10.61
CA LEU A 76 6.78 -0.01 -9.97
C LEU A 76 6.85 -0.14 -8.44
N LEU A 77 6.08 -1.05 -7.83
CA LEU A 77 6.11 -1.27 -6.38
C LEU A 77 7.52 -1.61 -5.90
N LEU A 78 8.19 -2.57 -6.52
CA LEU A 78 9.55 -2.93 -6.16
C LEU A 78 10.57 -1.81 -6.44
N ALA A 79 10.36 -1.00 -7.47
CA ALA A 79 11.20 0.16 -7.75
C ALA A 79 11.03 1.25 -6.67
N PHE A 80 9.80 1.55 -6.27
CA PHE A 80 9.52 2.51 -5.19
C PHE A 80 10.00 2.01 -3.83
N GLU A 81 9.86 0.73 -3.52
CA GLU A 81 10.44 0.12 -2.31
C GLU A 81 11.98 0.21 -2.30
N ALA A 82 12.63 0.05 -3.46
CA ALA A 82 14.08 0.22 -3.58
C ALA A 82 14.52 1.69 -3.42
N LEU A 83 13.71 2.65 -3.91
CA LEU A 83 13.89 4.10 -3.68
C LEU A 83 13.78 4.44 -2.20
N GLU A 84 12.72 4.00 -1.54
CA GLU A 84 12.49 4.24 -0.11
C GLU A 84 13.61 3.64 0.75
N ALA A 85 14.10 2.46 0.38
CA ALA A 85 15.24 1.83 1.03
C ALA A 85 16.59 2.50 0.74
N GLY A 86 16.63 3.54 -0.09
CA GLY A 86 17.86 4.25 -0.49
C GLY A 86 18.84 3.38 -1.30
N LYS A 87 18.37 2.32 -1.94
CA LYS A 87 19.19 1.43 -2.79
C LYS A 87 19.40 2.00 -4.18
N ILE A 88 18.46 2.80 -4.65
CA ILE A 88 18.47 3.50 -5.94
C ILE A 88 17.95 4.92 -5.74
N HIS A 89 18.22 5.83 -6.67
CA HIS A 89 17.81 7.24 -6.61
C HIS A 89 17.18 7.65 -7.93
N LEU A 90 16.32 8.68 -7.94
CA LEU A 90 15.61 9.13 -9.14
C LEU A 90 16.55 9.68 -10.22
N ASP A 91 17.68 10.22 -9.84
CA ASP A 91 18.72 10.75 -10.72
C ASP A 91 19.75 9.71 -11.19
N ASP A 92 19.64 8.46 -10.73
CA ASP A 92 20.47 7.37 -11.22
C ASP A 92 20.24 7.12 -12.71
N PHE A 93 21.32 6.92 -13.45
CA PHE A 93 21.24 6.53 -14.85
C PHE A 93 21.05 5.02 -14.98
N VAL A 94 19.90 4.63 -15.52
CA VAL A 94 19.54 3.22 -15.78
C VAL A 94 20.11 2.81 -17.13
N PRO A 95 21.01 1.81 -17.19
CA PRO A 95 21.56 1.35 -18.45
C PRO A 95 20.53 0.51 -19.22
N VAL A 96 20.56 0.58 -20.53
CA VAL A 96 19.70 -0.20 -21.43
C VAL A 96 20.48 -1.40 -21.97
N SER A 97 20.00 -2.60 -21.68
CA SER A 97 20.53 -3.86 -22.19
C SER A 97 19.98 -4.18 -23.58
N GLU A 98 20.65 -5.09 -24.31
CA GLU A 98 20.11 -5.69 -25.54
C GLU A 98 18.75 -6.40 -25.30
N HIS A 99 18.57 -6.97 -24.11
CA HIS A 99 17.31 -7.62 -23.74
C HIS A 99 16.17 -6.59 -23.63
N ALA A 100 16.36 -5.51 -22.89
CA ALA A 100 15.39 -4.42 -22.78
C ALA A 100 15.07 -3.79 -24.15
N TYR A 101 16.08 -3.58 -25.00
CA TYR A 101 15.91 -3.05 -26.34
C TYR A 101 15.01 -3.91 -27.23
N HIS A 102 15.12 -5.24 -27.12
CA HIS A 102 14.34 -6.19 -27.95
C HIS A 102 12.91 -6.44 -27.43
N MET A 103 12.47 -5.74 -26.39
CA MET A 103 11.09 -5.87 -25.89
C MET A 103 10.08 -5.42 -26.97
N GLY A 104 9.04 -6.22 -27.13
CA GLY A 104 7.92 -5.87 -28.00
C GLY A 104 6.83 -5.06 -27.29
N GLY A 105 5.81 -4.69 -28.04
CA GLY A 105 4.63 -3.98 -27.52
C GLY A 105 4.84 -2.48 -27.34
N SER A 106 4.35 -1.89 -26.24
CA SER A 106 4.54 -0.45 -25.96
C SER A 106 5.99 -0.18 -25.59
N GLN A 107 6.61 0.83 -26.21
CA GLN A 107 8.03 1.16 -26.06
C GLN A 107 8.24 2.67 -26.13
N ILE A 108 9.34 3.14 -25.55
CA ILE A 108 9.91 4.47 -25.79
C ILE A 108 11.12 4.40 -26.71
N TRP A 109 11.37 3.21 -27.29
CA TRP A 109 12.44 2.94 -28.26
C TRP A 109 13.82 3.25 -27.67
N LEU A 110 14.11 2.61 -26.52
CA LEU A 110 15.43 2.65 -25.90
C LEU A 110 16.46 1.97 -26.81
N GLU A 111 17.69 2.50 -26.85
CA GLU A 111 18.79 1.91 -27.62
C GLU A 111 19.82 1.26 -26.69
N PRO A 112 20.50 0.18 -27.12
CA PRO A 112 21.54 -0.46 -26.32
C PRO A 112 22.65 0.51 -25.94
N GLY A 113 22.97 0.55 -24.65
CA GLY A 113 23.96 1.48 -24.10
C GLY A 113 23.42 2.90 -23.85
N GLU A 114 22.18 3.20 -24.21
CA GLU A 114 21.53 4.43 -23.78
C GLU A 114 21.39 4.44 -22.26
N GLN A 115 21.54 5.62 -21.67
CA GLN A 115 21.30 5.84 -20.24
C GLN A 115 20.23 6.90 -20.07
N MET A 116 19.22 6.58 -19.30
CA MET A 116 18.13 7.49 -18.97
C MET A 116 17.96 7.51 -17.45
N THR A 117 17.56 8.64 -16.89
CA THR A 117 17.34 8.71 -15.43
C THR A 117 16.23 7.76 -15.01
N LEU A 118 16.31 7.25 -13.80
CA LEU A 118 15.24 6.42 -13.23
C LEU A 118 13.89 7.16 -13.24
N ASP A 119 13.88 8.47 -12.94
CA ASP A 119 12.68 9.32 -13.02
C ASP A 119 12.02 9.27 -14.41
N ASP A 120 12.81 9.43 -15.47
CA ASP A 120 12.32 9.35 -16.84
C ASP A 120 11.82 7.94 -17.21
N MET A 121 12.49 6.88 -16.71
CA MET A 121 12.03 5.51 -16.89
C MET A 121 10.69 5.27 -16.18
N LEU A 122 10.51 5.75 -14.94
CA LEU A 122 9.25 5.65 -14.21
C LEU A 122 8.11 6.40 -14.93
N LYS A 123 8.37 7.60 -15.48
CA LYS A 123 7.42 8.32 -16.34
C LYS A 123 7.02 7.51 -17.56
N ALA A 124 8.00 6.91 -18.25
CA ALA A 124 7.72 6.07 -19.42
C ALA A 124 6.84 4.85 -19.08
N ILE A 125 7.09 4.20 -17.93
CA ILE A 125 6.31 3.05 -17.46
C ILE A 125 4.88 3.46 -17.09
N CYS A 126 4.71 4.54 -16.33
CA CYS A 126 3.40 5.00 -15.85
C CYS A 126 2.54 5.57 -16.98
N ILE A 127 3.11 6.43 -17.82
CA ILE A 127 2.39 7.19 -18.83
C ILE A 127 2.14 6.33 -20.08
N SER A 128 3.22 5.88 -20.74
CA SER A 128 3.15 5.16 -22.02
C SER A 128 3.12 3.65 -21.89
N SER A 129 3.26 3.13 -20.67
CA SER A 129 3.31 1.68 -20.43
C SER A 129 4.53 0.99 -21.11
N ALA A 130 5.66 1.69 -21.23
CA ALA A 130 6.84 1.23 -21.93
C ALA A 130 7.37 -0.10 -21.38
N ASN A 131 7.51 -1.12 -22.23
CA ASN A 131 8.01 -2.44 -21.85
C ASN A 131 9.54 -2.44 -21.72
N ASP A 132 10.21 -1.78 -22.64
CA ASP A 132 11.66 -1.58 -22.65
C ASP A 132 12.14 -0.88 -21.36
N ALA A 133 11.47 0.20 -20.97
CA ALA A 133 11.74 0.90 -19.70
C ALA A 133 11.45 -0.01 -18.48
N ALA A 134 10.36 -0.78 -18.49
CA ALA A 134 10.03 -1.66 -17.38
C ALA A 134 11.07 -2.77 -17.18
N VAL A 135 11.59 -3.34 -18.28
CA VAL A 135 12.63 -4.36 -18.23
C VAL A 135 13.98 -3.75 -17.82
N ALA A 136 14.35 -2.58 -18.35
CA ALA A 136 15.57 -1.89 -17.94
C ALA A 136 15.57 -1.57 -16.44
N VAL A 137 14.45 -1.09 -15.87
CA VAL A 137 14.29 -0.86 -14.43
C VAL A 137 14.37 -2.17 -13.66
N ALA A 138 13.73 -3.24 -14.16
CA ALA A 138 13.78 -4.55 -13.53
C ALA A 138 15.22 -5.10 -13.46
N GLU A 139 15.97 -4.97 -14.54
CA GLU A 139 17.39 -5.37 -14.58
C GLU A 139 18.26 -4.51 -13.64
N TYR A 140 17.97 -3.21 -13.57
CA TYR A 140 18.70 -2.29 -12.70
C TYR A 140 18.49 -2.62 -11.21
N VAL A 141 17.25 -2.89 -10.82
CA VAL A 141 16.89 -3.21 -9.41
C VAL A 141 17.27 -4.64 -9.04
N GLY A 142 17.00 -5.61 -9.91
CA GLY A 142 17.16 -7.04 -9.64
C GLY A 142 18.45 -7.67 -10.17
N GLY A 143 19.25 -6.92 -10.96
CA GLY A 143 20.45 -7.43 -11.64
C GLY A 143 20.15 -8.21 -12.93
N SER A 144 18.94 -8.76 -13.07
CA SER A 144 18.39 -9.34 -14.31
C SER A 144 16.87 -9.39 -14.24
N GLU A 145 16.16 -9.44 -15.38
CA GLU A 145 14.70 -9.59 -15.38
C GLU A 145 14.25 -10.87 -14.69
N THR A 146 14.98 -11.98 -14.86
CA THR A 146 14.67 -13.26 -14.19
C THR A 146 14.74 -13.13 -12.67
N ALA A 147 15.81 -12.57 -12.13
CA ALA A 147 15.94 -12.36 -10.68
C ALA A 147 14.87 -11.37 -10.17
N PHE A 148 14.55 -10.36 -10.96
CA PHE A 148 13.48 -9.43 -10.61
C PHE A 148 12.10 -10.09 -10.60
N ALA A 149 11.80 -10.99 -11.55
CA ALA A 149 10.56 -11.77 -11.54
C ALA A 149 10.45 -12.68 -10.30
N GLU A 150 11.56 -13.22 -9.82
CA GLU A 150 11.61 -13.93 -8.52
C GLU A 150 11.28 -12.98 -7.36
N MET A 151 11.84 -11.76 -7.34
CA MET A 151 11.49 -10.74 -6.35
C MET A 151 10.01 -10.38 -6.40
N MET A 152 9.42 -10.21 -7.60
CA MET A 152 7.99 -9.97 -7.78
C MET A 152 7.15 -11.10 -7.17
N ASN A 153 7.54 -12.36 -7.34
CA ASN A 153 6.83 -13.52 -6.80
C ASN A 153 6.96 -13.61 -5.26
N VAL A 154 8.13 -13.29 -4.70
CA VAL A 154 8.32 -13.19 -3.25
C VAL A 154 7.40 -12.11 -2.68
N ARG A 155 7.39 -10.92 -3.30
CA ARG A 155 6.55 -9.82 -2.84
C ARG A 155 5.06 -10.12 -2.99
N ALA A 156 4.66 -10.77 -4.07
CA ALA A 156 3.28 -11.24 -4.24
C ALA A 156 2.85 -12.18 -3.11
N TYR A 157 3.72 -13.11 -2.72
CA TYR A 157 3.47 -14.01 -1.58
C TYR A 157 3.31 -13.23 -0.26
N GLU A 158 4.17 -12.26 0.01
CA GLU A 158 4.10 -11.41 1.20
C GLU A 158 2.81 -10.60 1.27
N LEU A 159 2.31 -10.13 0.12
CA LEU A 159 1.04 -9.42 -0.01
C LEU A 159 -0.20 -10.35 0.05
N GLY A 160 -0.01 -11.67 0.15
CA GLY A 160 -1.11 -12.63 0.14
C GLY A 160 -1.74 -12.86 -1.25
N MET A 161 -1.06 -12.53 -2.34
CA MET A 161 -1.50 -12.74 -3.73
C MET A 161 -1.32 -14.21 -4.14
N THR A 162 -2.08 -15.09 -3.51
CA THR A 162 -1.89 -16.54 -3.60
C THR A 162 -2.22 -17.16 -4.96
N ASN A 163 -2.88 -16.40 -5.84
CA ASN A 163 -3.25 -16.83 -7.19
C ASN A 163 -2.43 -16.13 -8.27
N THR A 164 -1.31 -15.50 -7.91
CA THR A 164 -0.45 -14.73 -8.80
C THR A 164 0.88 -15.42 -9.02
N HIS A 165 1.37 -15.37 -10.26
CA HIS A 165 2.72 -15.74 -10.62
C HIS A 165 3.21 -14.86 -11.77
N PHE A 166 4.32 -14.19 -11.55
CA PHE A 166 5.00 -13.34 -12.52
C PHE A 166 6.15 -14.09 -13.18
N VAL A 167 6.27 -13.96 -14.51
CA VAL A 167 7.34 -14.54 -15.31
C VAL A 167 8.22 -13.45 -15.93
N ASN A 168 7.68 -12.26 -16.16
CA ASN A 168 8.39 -11.11 -16.69
C ASN A 168 7.93 -9.81 -16.00
N ALA A 169 8.68 -8.74 -16.19
CA ALA A 169 8.46 -7.45 -15.53
C ALA A 169 7.43 -6.55 -16.25
N CYS A 170 7.03 -6.86 -17.46
CA CYS A 170 6.24 -5.95 -18.29
C CYS A 170 4.83 -6.44 -18.61
N GLY A 171 4.53 -7.74 -18.42
CA GLY A 171 3.22 -8.34 -18.65
C GLY A 171 2.96 -8.78 -20.08
N LEU A 172 4.00 -9.12 -20.83
CA LEU A 172 3.85 -9.84 -22.08
C LEU A 172 3.30 -11.25 -21.85
N ASP A 173 2.52 -11.73 -22.81
CA ASP A 173 1.85 -13.03 -22.72
C ASP A 173 2.85 -14.18 -22.64
N GLU A 174 2.99 -14.81 -21.48
CA GLU A 174 3.85 -15.95 -21.25
C GLU A 174 3.13 -17.04 -20.46
N ALA A 175 3.55 -18.30 -20.65
CA ALA A 175 2.94 -19.42 -19.95
C ALA A 175 3.19 -19.31 -18.44
N GLY A 176 2.12 -19.38 -17.65
CA GLY A 176 2.22 -19.25 -16.21
C GLY A 176 2.15 -17.81 -15.67
N HIS A 177 2.26 -16.76 -16.52
CA HIS A 177 2.11 -15.36 -16.11
C HIS A 177 0.64 -15.03 -15.89
N LEU A 178 0.16 -15.19 -14.66
CA LEU A 178 -1.25 -15.09 -14.31
C LEU A 178 -1.44 -14.36 -12.98
N SER A 179 -2.59 -13.70 -12.83
CA SER A 179 -3.07 -13.11 -11.60
C SER A 179 -4.59 -13.13 -11.53
N THR A 180 -5.18 -12.50 -10.52
CA THR A 180 -6.62 -12.35 -10.33
C THR A 180 -6.98 -10.89 -10.12
N ALA A 181 -8.27 -10.52 -10.25
CA ALA A 181 -8.69 -9.15 -9.96
C ALA A 181 -8.46 -8.80 -8.49
N ARG A 182 -8.65 -9.75 -7.57
CA ARG A 182 -8.37 -9.58 -6.13
C ARG A 182 -6.89 -9.34 -5.86
N ASP A 183 -6.00 -10.18 -6.41
CA ASP A 183 -4.56 -10.03 -6.20
C ASP A 183 -4.04 -8.71 -6.81
N VAL A 184 -4.56 -8.30 -7.98
CA VAL A 184 -4.25 -6.99 -8.56
C VAL A 184 -4.71 -5.85 -7.65
N ALA A 185 -5.88 -5.98 -6.99
CA ALA A 185 -6.34 -4.98 -6.05
C ALA A 185 -5.42 -4.88 -4.83
N LEU A 186 -4.90 -6.03 -4.32
CA LEU A 186 -3.94 -6.05 -3.21
C LEU A 186 -2.65 -5.29 -3.55
N MET A 187 -1.99 -5.60 -4.68
CA MET A 187 -0.76 -4.89 -5.06
C MET A 187 -1.01 -3.42 -5.41
N SER A 188 -2.18 -3.09 -5.99
CA SER A 188 -2.55 -1.71 -6.27
C SER A 188 -2.77 -0.91 -5.00
N ARG A 189 -3.41 -1.53 -4.00
CA ARG A 189 -3.63 -0.95 -2.68
C ARG A 189 -2.30 -0.70 -1.95
N GLU A 190 -1.40 -1.69 -1.92
CA GLU A 190 -0.07 -1.56 -1.33
C GLU A 190 0.68 -0.37 -1.92
N MET A 191 0.74 -0.28 -3.26
CA MET A 191 1.36 0.82 -3.97
C MET A 191 0.76 2.18 -3.56
N LEU A 192 -0.56 2.29 -3.56
CA LEU A 192 -1.25 3.56 -3.34
C LEU A 192 -1.23 4.02 -1.87
N LEU A 193 -1.14 3.10 -0.91
CA LEU A 193 -1.06 3.43 0.51
C LEU A 193 0.36 3.81 0.96
N HIS A 194 1.37 3.09 0.48
CA HIS A 194 2.73 3.21 1.00
C HIS A 194 3.66 3.99 0.09
N HIS A 195 3.35 4.10 -1.23
CA HIS A 195 4.14 4.83 -2.22
C HIS A 195 3.26 5.83 -2.97
N THR A 196 2.70 6.79 -2.21
CA THR A 196 1.69 7.75 -2.70
C THR A 196 2.18 8.62 -3.86
N GLU A 197 3.49 8.84 -3.98
CA GLU A 197 4.16 9.56 -5.05
C GLU A 197 3.95 8.94 -6.44
N VAL A 198 3.55 7.67 -6.52
CA VAL A 198 3.16 7.05 -7.80
C VAL A 198 2.00 7.79 -8.46
N ARG A 199 1.13 8.46 -7.67
CA ARG A 199 0.03 9.26 -8.21
C ARG A 199 0.51 10.43 -9.05
N ASP A 200 1.65 11.03 -8.67
CA ASP A 200 2.25 12.14 -9.42
C ASP A 200 2.63 11.69 -10.83
N TYR A 201 3.14 10.46 -10.99
CA TYR A 201 3.47 9.87 -12.30
C TYR A 201 2.22 9.41 -13.07
N CYS A 202 1.33 8.68 -12.41
CA CYS A 202 0.15 8.08 -13.06
C CYS A 202 -0.91 9.09 -13.47
N SER A 203 -0.94 10.28 -12.86
CA SER A 203 -1.87 11.38 -13.20
C SER A 203 -1.40 12.25 -14.36
N ILE A 204 -0.14 12.16 -14.79
CA ILE A 204 0.37 12.90 -15.94
C ILE A 204 -0.35 12.44 -17.20
N TRP A 205 -1.02 13.38 -17.90
CA TRP A 205 -1.67 13.05 -19.17
C TRP A 205 -0.68 12.97 -20.34
N MET A 206 0.22 13.93 -20.42
CA MET A 206 1.25 14.00 -21.47
C MET A 206 2.54 14.55 -20.88
N ASP A 207 3.67 14.00 -21.33
CA ASP A 207 5.01 14.48 -21.01
C ASP A 207 5.94 14.21 -22.20
N THR A 208 7.21 14.59 -22.08
CA THR A 208 8.23 14.36 -23.10
C THR A 208 9.53 13.87 -22.47
N LEU A 209 10.28 13.08 -23.21
CA LEU A 209 11.63 12.63 -22.85
C LEU A 209 12.63 13.11 -23.89
N ARG A 210 13.93 12.96 -23.60
CA ARG A 210 15.04 13.30 -24.51
C ARG A 210 14.94 14.75 -25.05
N GLY A 211 14.65 15.71 -24.14
CA GLY A 211 14.54 17.11 -24.51
C GLY A 211 13.40 17.44 -25.47
N GLY A 212 12.34 16.64 -25.48
CA GLY A 212 11.17 16.82 -26.32
C GLY A 212 11.10 15.90 -27.55
N ALA A 213 12.12 15.07 -27.79
CA ALA A 213 12.16 14.19 -28.96
C ALA A 213 11.21 12.99 -28.84
N THR A 214 10.89 12.54 -27.63
CA THR A 214 9.95 11.44 -27.39
C THR A 214 8.73 11.96 -26.63
N GLN A 215 7.55 11.84 -27.23
CA GLN A 215 6.30 12.25 -26.60
C GLN A 215 5.69 11.05 -25.84
N LEU A 216 5.29 11.27 -24.59
CA LEU A 216 4.52 10.34 -23.78
C LEU A 216 3.06 10.76 -23.74
N VAL A 217 2.14 9.81 -23.92
CA VAL A 217 0.69 10.01 -23.79
C VAL A 217 0.11 8.92 -22.91
N ASN A 218 -0.63 9.32 -21.87
CA ASN A 218 -1.16 8.35 -20.91
C ASN A 218 -2.22 7.44 -21.55
N THR A 219 -2.06 6.15 -21.28
CA THR A 219 -2.97 5.12 -21.76
C THR A 219 -4.29 5.07 -20.97
N ASN A 220 -4.33 5.68 -19.79
CA ASN A 220 -5.54 5.80 -18.96
C ASN A 220 -6.39 7.02 -19.39
N LYS A 221 -7.34 6.81 -20.29
CA LYS A 221 -8.21 7.90 -20.79
C LYS A 221 -9.17 8.45 -19.73
N LEU A 222 -9.38 7.76 -18.60
CA LEU A 222 -10.19 8.26 -17.48
C LEU A 222 -9.63 9.55 -16.89
N LEU A 223 -8.32 9.79 -17.00
CA LEU A 223 -7.70 11.07 -16.60
C LEU A 223 -8.35 12.31 -17.21
N LYS A 224 -8.97 12.17 -18.39
CA LYS A 224 -9.68 13.27 -19.07
C LYS A 224 -11.20 13.23 -18.91
N SER A 225 -11.76 12.10 -18.54
CA SER A 225 -13.21 11.88 -18.63
C SER A 225 -13.87 11.53 -17.31
N TYR A 226 -13.09 11.22 -16.26
CA TYR A 226 -13.64 10.80 -14.98
C TYR A 226 -13.13 11.68 -13.84
N ARG A 227 -14.06 12.32 -13.11
CA ARG A 227 -13.72 13.21 -11.99
C ARG A 227 -13.06 12.40 -10.85
N GLY A 228 -11.92 12.90 -10.35
CA GLY A 228 -11.25 12.35 -9.18
C GLY A 228 -10.34 11.15 -9.48
N ILE A 229 -10.11 10.79 -10.74
CA ILE A 229 -9.16 9.71 -11.09
C ILE A 229 -7.75 10.07 -10.65
N THR A 230 -7.05 9.14 -9.99
CA THR A 230 -5.68 9.31 -9.48
C THR A 230 -4.68 8.35 -10.13
N GLY A 231 -5.16 7.38 -10.93
CA GLY A 231 -4.32 6.40 -11.59
C GLY A 231 -5.14 5.17 -12.04
N LEU A 232 -4.61 3.95 -12.12
CA LEU A 232 -3.22 3.57 -11.85
C LEU A 232 -2.58 3.03 -13.14
N LYS A 233 -3.08 1.90 -13.68
CA LYS A 233 -2.46 1.21 -14.81
C LYS A 233 -3.45 0.54 -15.72
N THR A 234 -3.20 0.65 -17.04
CA THR A 234 -3.93 -0.11 -18.07
C THR A 234 -3.08 -1.25 -18.63
N GLY A 235 -3.73 -2.28 -19.18
CA GLY A 235 -3.06 -3.37 -19.86
C GLY A 235 -3.88 -3.89 -21.04
N THR A 236 -3.19 -4.38 -22.08
CA THR A 236 -3.84 -5.03 -23.23
C THR A 236 -2.87 -6.01 -23.87
N THR A 237 -3.30 -7.28 -24.02
CA THR A 237 -2.65 -8.28 -24.86
C THR A 237 -3.71 -9.14 -25.54
N GLY A 238 -3.28 -9.98 -26.47
CA GLY A 238 -4.20 -10.92 -27.16
C GLY A 238 -4.86 -11.91 -26.20
N LYS A 239 -4.15 -12.40 -25.18
CA LYS A 239 -4.68 -13.37 -24.21
C LYS A 239 -5.40 -12.71 -23.03
N ALA A 240 -4.91 -11.56 -22.55
CA ALA A 240 -5.52 -10.86 -21.42
C ALA A 240 -6.84 -10.16 -21.80
N GLY A 241 -7.03 -9.82 -23.07
CA GLY A 241 -8.04 -8.84 -23.44
C GLY A 241 -7.63 -7.43 -22.97
N VAL A 242 -8.60 -6.63 -22.60
CA VAL A 242 -8.38 -5.23 -22.21
C VAL A 242 -8.62 -5.09 -20.69
N CYS A 243 -7.61 -4.62 -19.95
CA CYS A 243 -7.57 -4.60 -18.49
C CYS A 243 -7.26 -3.19 -17.93
N ILE A 244 -7.72 -2.90 -16.73
CA ILE A 244 -7.35 -1.70 -15.97
C ILE A 244 -7.37 -1.99 -14.46
N SER A 245 -6.41 -1.42 -13.74
CA SER A 245 -6.53 -1.06 -12.33
C SER A 245 -6.68 0.46 -12.27
N ALA A 246 -7.84 0.96 -11.85
CA ALA A 246 -8.16 2.38 -11.77
C ALA A 246 -8.30 2.77 -10.30
N SER A 247 -7.70 3.90 -9.91
CA SER A 247 -7.87 4.50 -8.59
C SER A 247 -8.52 5.88 -8.74
N ALA A 248 -9.39 6.21 -7.79
CA ALA A 248 -10.06 7.52 -7.76
C ALA A 248 -10.33 7.96 -6.32
N GLU A 249 -10.34 9.28 -6.12
CA GLU A 249 -10.64 9.90 -4.84
C GLU A 249 -11.69 11.00 -5.00
N ARG A 250 -12.69 11.00 -4.11
CA ARG A 250 -13.69 12.07 -3.97
C ARG A 250 -14.05 12.25 -2.51
N ASP A 251 -13.99 13.47 -2.03
CA ASP A 251 -14.41 13.84 -0.68
C ASP A 251 -13.79 12.95 0.42
N GLY A 252 -12.51 12.58 0.26
CA GLY A 252 -11.75 11.71 1.15
C GLY A 252 -12.00 10.21 0.99
N LEU A 253 -13.00 9.77 0.22
CA LEU A 253 -13.18 8.36 -0.12
C LEU A 253 -12.24 7.99 -1.28
N ARG A 254 -11.42 6.97 -1.08
CA ARG A 254 -10.45 6.45 -2.03
C ARG A 254 -10.84 5.03 -2.47
N LEU A 255 -11.00 4.83 -3.76
CA LEU A 255 -11.48 3.56 -4.33
C LEU A 255 -10.52 3.01 -5.37
N ILE A 256 -10.42 1.69 -5.43
CA ILE A 256 -9.68 0.95 -6.44
C ILE A 256 -10.64 0.02 -7.18
N ALA A 257 -10.77 0.23 -8.49
CA ALA A 257 -11.56 -0.62 -9.39
C ALA A 257 -10.62 -1.40 -10.33
N VAL A 258 -10.61 -2.72 -10.22
CA VAL A 258 -9.88 -3.59 -11.14
C VAL A 258 -10.85 -4.26 -12.09
N VAL A 259 -10.56 -4.16 -13.39
CA VAL A 259 -11.36 -4.75 -14.47
C VAL A 259 -10.42 -5.54 -15.38
N LEU A 260 -10.69 -6.84 -15.55
CA LEU A 260 -9.87 -7.75 -16.35
C LEU A 260 -10.70 -8.39 -17.46
N GLY A 261 -10.12 -8.48 -18.66
CA GLY A 261 -10.69 -9.20 -19.78
C GLY A 261 -11.95 -8.58 -20.39
N SER A 262 -12.00 -7.25 -20.51
CA SER A 262 -13.01 -6.58 -21.33
C SER A 262 -12.72 -6.81 -22.82
N ALA A 263 -13.75 -6.76 -23.67
CA ALA A 263 -13.60 -6.98 -25.10
C ALA A 263 -13.03 -5.73 -25.82
N SER A 264 -13.20 -4.53 -25.26
CA SER A 264 -12.74 -3.28 -25.86
C SER A 264 -12.27 -2.26 -24.84
N GLY A 265 -11.46 -1.28 -25.29
CA GLY A 265 -11.05 -0.15 -24.45
C GLY A 265 -12.24 0.69 -23.96
N LYS A 266 -13.31 0.80 -24.75
CA LYS A 266 -14.54 1.49 -24.34
C LYS A 266 -15.22 0.77 -23.20
N GLU A 267 -15.40 -0.54 -23.29
CA GLU A 267 -16.02 -1.36 -22.23
C GLU A 267 -15.21 -1.37 -20.95
N ARG A 268 -13.87 -1.47 -21.05
CA ARG A 268 -12.97 -1.38 -19.90
C ARG A 268 -13.17 -0.10 -19.10
N PHE A 269 -13.16 1.05 -19.77
CA PHE A 269 -13.33 2.35 -19.11
C PHE A 269 -14.75 2.53 -18.57
N GLN A 270 -15.75 2.05 -19.30
CA GLN A 270 -17.13 2.07 -18.83
C GLN A 270 -17.29 1.20 -17.57
N ALA A 271 -16.76 -0.03 -17.58
CA ALA A 271 -16.83 -0.93 -16.43
C ALA A 271 -16.14 -0.31 -15.19
N ALA A 272 -14.94 0.26 -15.35
CA ALA A 272 -14.25 0.92 -14.26
C ALA A 272 -15.02 2.13 -13.72
N SER A 273 -15.57 2.97 -14.61
CA SER A 273 -16.41 4.13 -14.21
C SER A 273 -17.66 3.67 -13.46
N THR A 274 -18.35 2.64 -13.96
CA THR A 274 -19.57 2.11 -13.30
C THR A 274 -19.26 1.60 -11.88
N LEU A 275 -18.13 0.90 -11.68
CA LEU A 275 -17.71 0.44 -10.37
C LEU A 275 -17.39 1.60 -9.43
N LEU A 276 -16.60 2.58 -9.89
CA LEU A 276 -16.26 3.76 -9.10
C LEU A 276 -17.50 4.60 -8.76
N ASP A 277 -18.41 4.81 -9.73
CA ASP A 277 -19.64 5.55 -9.50
C ASP A 277 -20.55 4.84 -8.48
N TYR A 278 -20.61 3.50 -8.52
CA TYR A 278 -21.29 2.70 -7.50
C TYR A 278 -20.71 2.96 -6.11
N GLY A 279 -19.37 2.89 -5.97
CA GLY A 279 -18.72 3.14 -4.70
C GLY A 279 -19.00 4.55 -4.16
N PHE A 280 -18.82 5.59 -4.97
CA PHE A 280 -19.08 6.97 -4.55
C PHE A 280 -20.55 7.30 -4.35
N ALA A 281 -21.47 6.56 -4.96
CA ALA A 281 -22.92 6.76 -4.75
C ALA A 281 -23.41 6.16 -3.43
N HIS A 282 -22.83 5.02 -3.00
CA HIS A 282 -23.33 4.24 -1.87
C HIS A 282 -22.48 4.37 -0.61
N TYR A 283 -21.24 4.88 -0.72
CA TYR A 283 -20.32 4.97 0.41
C TYR A 283 -19.74 6.37 0.53
N GLU A 284 -19.26 6.67 1.71
CA GLU A 284 -18.51 7.89 2.05
C GLU A 284 -17.38 7.57 3.00
N SER A 285 -16.40 8.45 3.03
CA SER A 285 -15.29 8.42 3.97
C SER A 285 -15.61 9.37 5.12
N ALA A 286 -15.61 8.88 6.34
CA ALA A 286 -15.89 9.68 7.52
C ALA A 286 -14.78 9.52 8.56
N ALA A 287 -14.43 10.61 9.24
CA ALA A 287 -13.48 10.61 10.34
C ALA A 287 -14.20 10.94 11.65
N ALA A 288 -13.89 10.20 12.71
CA ALA A 288 -14.33 10.56 14.05
C ALA A 288 -13.32 11.54 14.67
N ALA A 289 -13.80 12.58 15.30
CA ALA A 289 -12.95 13.46 16.09
C ALA A 289 -12.53 12.77 17.40
N LEU A 290 -11.25 12.91 17.77
CA LEU A 290 -10.81 12.49 19.09
C LEU A 290 -11.58 13.25 20.18
N PRO A 291 -11.94 12.59 21.32
CA PRO A 291 -12.51 13.27 22.45
C PRO A 291 -11.61 14.41 22.93
N GLY A 292 -12.18 15.59 23.21
CA GLY A 292 -11.41 16.76 23.64
C GLY A 292 -10.72 16.58 24.98
N ASP A 293 -11.12 15.60 25.77
CA ASP A 293 -10.57 15.19 27.06
C ASP A 293 -9.62 13.99 26.98
N ALA A 294 -9.22 13.57 25.79
CA ALA A 294 -8.27 12.47 25.60
C ALA A 294 -6.97 12.74 26.33
N PRO A 295 -6.49 11.81 27.22
CA PRO A 295 -5.29 12.00 28.03
C PRO A 295 -4.07 12.20 27.14
N GLN A 296 -3.29 13.23 27.39
CA GLN A 296 -2.04 13.50 26.66
C GLN A 296 -0.82 12.74 27.23
N THR A 297 -0.97 12.21 28.44
CA THR A 297 0.08 11.45 29.15
C THR A 297 -0.55 10.33 29.97
N LEU A 298 0.21 9.26 30.22
CA LEU A 298 -0.15 8.23 31.21
C LEU A 298 0.85 8.18 32.36
N PRO A 299 0.41 7.89 33.60
CA PRO A 299 1.29 7.61 34.72
C PRO A 299 2.18 6.41 34.43
N VAL A 300 3.45 6.48 34.86
CA VAL A 300 4.41 5.36 34.72
C VAL A 300 4.88 4.95 36.09
N GLU A 301 4.63 3.69 36.45
CA GLU A 301 5.10 3.08 37.68
C GLU A 301 6.54 2.58 37.52
N HIS A 302 7.36 2.81 38.54
CA HIS A 302 8.77 2.38 38.61
C HIS A 302 9.65 2.98 37.49
N GLY A 303 9.22 4.10 36.87
CA GLY A 303 9.92 4.78 35.79
C GLY A 303 10.83 5.91 36.24
N THR A 304 11.81 6.26 35.39
CA THR A 304 12.67 7.47 35.56
C THR A 304 11.89 8.74 35.33
N ALA A 305 10.73 8.70 34.69
CA ALA A 305 9.75 9.77 34.58
C ALA A 305 8.42 9.31 35.21
N ALA A 306 7.66 10.23 35.79
CA ALA A 306 6.38 9.97 36.44
C ALA A 306 5.25 9.69 35.39
N THR A 307 5.40 10.22 34.19
CA THR A 307 4.45 10.08 33.10
C THR A 307 5.15 9.81 31.76
N ALA A 308 4.48 9.13 30.85
CA ALA A 308 4.86 8.98 29.46
C ALA A 308 3.90 9.80 28.58
N PRO A 309 4.41 10.69 27.72
CA PRO A 309 3.58 11.36 26.73
C PRO A 309 3.09 10.36 25.71
N LEU A 310 1.85 10.58 25.23
CA LEU A 310 1.17 9.71 24.26
C LEU A 310 1.22 10.33 22.88
N ASN A 311 1.37 9.46 21.89
CA ASN A 311 1.19 9.78 20.48
C ASN A 311 -0.10 9.09 20.00
N TYR A 312 -1.06 9.92 19.59
CA TYR A 312 -2.31 9.45 18.98
C TYR A 312 -2.10 9.39 17.48
N GLU A 313 -2.15 8.20 16.92
CA GLU A 313 -2.31 8.10 15.50
C GLU A 313 -3.64 8.79 15.12
N SER A 314 -3.61 9.70 14.15
CA SER A 314 -4.83 10.39 13.71
C SER A 314 -5.85 9.32 13.31
N PRO A 315 -7.08 9.33 13.85
CA PRO A 315 -8.08 8.40 13.41
C PRO A 315 -8.20 8.55 11.89
N GLY A 316 -7.86 7.50 11.18
CA GLY A 316 -8.02 7.45 9.74
C GLY A 316 -9.50 7.59 9.38
N HIS A 317 -9.75 7.69 8.12
CA HIS A 317 -11.10 7.68 7.59
C HIS A 317 -11.68 6.27 7.67
N CYS A 318 -12.91 6.14 8.12
CA CYS A 318 -13.68 4.90 8.08
C CYS A 318 -14.63 4.94 6.88
N LEU A 319 -14.69 3.81 6.16
CA LEU A 319 -15.68 3.61 5.12
C LEU A 319 -17.08 3.50 5.76
N MET A 320 -18.03 4.30 5.31
CA MET A 320 -19.40 4.33 5.82
C MET A 320 -20.41 4.24 4.67
N PRO A 321 -21.61 3.67 4.91
CA PRO A 321 -22.72 3.90 4.00
C PRO A 321 -23.01 5.40 3.85
N LYS A 322 -23.43 5.80 2.66
CA LYS A 322 -23.67 7.21 2.34
C LYS A 322 -24.73 7.83 3.26
N GLY A 323 -24.38 8.94 3.90
CA GLY A 323 -25.26 9.68 4.83
C GLY A 323 -25.21 9.18 6.28
N GLU A 324 -24.40 8.17 6.61
CA GLU A 324 -24.26 7.64 7.96
C GLU A 324 -22.97 8.09 8.68
N GLY A 325 -22.06 8.80 8.00
CA GLY A 325 -20.75 9.19 8.54
C GLY A 325 -20.79 10.18 9.73
N GLY A 326 -21.88 10.90 9.91
CA GLY A 326 -22.06 11.83 11.03
C GLY A 326 -22.30 11.20 12.40
N THR A 327 -22.35 9.87 12.49
CA THR A 327 -22.67 9.12 13.73
C THR A 327 -21.47 8.36 14.30
N LEU A 328 -20.25 8.68 13.84
CA LEU A 328 -19.03 8.06 14.34
C LEU A 328 -18.64 8.65 15.71
N GLU A 329 -18.31 7.77 16.64
CA GLU A 329 -17.80 8.10 17.97
C GLU A 329 -16.41 7.51 18.16
N ALA A 330 -15.43 8.33 18.62
CA ALA A 330 -14.11 7.85 18.98
C ALA A 330 -14.04 7.58 20.49
N VAL A 331 -13.68 6.36 20.87
CA VAL A 331 -13.51 5.94 22.26
C VAL A 331 -12.04 5.59 22.50
N VAL A 332 -11.42 6.25 23.48
CA VAL A 332 -10.04 6.02 23.87
C VAL A 332 -9.97 4.94 24.93
N GLU A 333 -9.28 3.85 24.67
CA GLU A 333 -9.00 2.77 25.62
C GLU A 333 -7.52 2.82 26.04
N LEU A 334 -7.29 3.16 27.29
CA LEU A 334 -5.97 3.25 27.91
C LEU A 334 -5.97 2.52 29.27
N PRO A 335 -4.83 1.93 29.69
CA PRO A 335 -4.67 1.45 31.05
C PRO A 335 -4.58 2.63 32.04
N ALA A 336 -4.80 2.38 33.31
CA ALA A 336 -4.69 3.40 34.35
C ALA A 336 -3.25 3.89 34.56
N SER A 337 -2.25 3.01 34.35
CA SER A 337 -0.80 3.30 34.43
C SER A 337 -0.02 2.36 33.53
N LEU A 338 1.22 2.71 33.21
CA LEU A 338 2.19 1.88 32.51
C LEU A 338 3.26 1.41 33.50
N SER A 339 3.87 0.27 33.27
CA SER A 339 5.01 -0.22 34.07
C SER A 339 6.30 -0.04 33.26
N ALA A 340 7.28 0.65 33.84
CA ALA A 340 8.58 0.86 33.20
C ALA A 340 9.41 -0.45 33.12
N PRO A 341 10.26 -0.64 32.07
CA PRO A 341 10.55 0.32 31.02
C PRO A 341 9.46 0.39 29.95
N VAL A 342 9.23 1.57 29.39
CA VAL A 342 8.33 1.82 28.25
C VAL A 342 9.17 2.34 27.08
N ALA A 343 9.05 1.72 25.92
CA ALA A 343 9.77 2.14 24.71
C ALA A 343 8.99 3.17 23.90
N ALA A 344 9.68 4.13 23.28
CA ALA A 344 9.06 4.99 22.29
C ALA A 344 8.51 4.16 21.13
N GLY A 345 7.28 4.43 20.69
CA GLY A 345 6.56 3.65 19.68
C GLY A 345 5.86 2.39 20.23
N GLU A 346 6.07 2.04 21.52
CA GLU A 346 5.34 0.92 22.14
C GLU A 346 3.84 1.24 22.20
N GLN A 347 3.02 0.29 21.76
CA GLN A 347 1.57 0.43 21.85
C GLN A 347 1.12 0.30 23.31
N VAL A 348 0.50 1.36 23.81
CA VAL A 348 0.03 1.48 25.20
C VAL A 348 -1.49 1.54 25.31
N GLY A 349 -2.19 1.65 24.18
CA GLY A 349 -3.64 1.70 24.13
C GLY A 349 -4.15 1.67 22.70
N ARG A 350 -5.44 2.00 22.53
CA ARG A 350 -6.07 2.12 21.22
C ARG A 350 -7.22 3.12 21.22
N ILE A 351 -7.46 3.71 20.05
CA ILE A 351 -8.67 4.47 19.75
C ILE A 351 -9.63 3.53 19.02
N LYS A 352 -10.82 3.35 19.50
CA LYS A 352 -11.89 2.64 18.79
C LYS A 352 -12.80 3.64 18.13
N ILE A 353 -13.11 3.42 16.86
CA ILE A 353 -14.15 4.17 16.15
C ILE A 353 -15.39 3.32 16.13
N LEU A 354 -16.45 3.84 16.73
CA LEU A 354 -17.73 3.17 16.85
C LEU A 354 -18.78 3.84 15.95
N HIS A 355 -19.60 3.02 15.31
CA HIS A 355 -20.83 3.43 14.66
C HIS A 355 -22.00 2.70 15.32
N GLN A 356 -22.93 3.46 15.92
CA GLN A 356 -24.08 2.89 16.66
C GLN A 356 -23.67 1.80 17.68
N GLY A 357 -22.52 2.01 18.38
CA GLY A 357 -21.97 1.09 19.37
C GLY A 357 -21.22 -0.12 18.79
N THR A 358 -21.14 -0.27 17.47
CA THR A 358 -20.34 -1.32 16.81
C THR A 358 -18.95 -0.77 16.45
N GLU A 359 -17.90 -1.50 16.81
CA GLU A 359 -16.51 -1.15 16.45
C GLU A 359 -16.29 -1.31 14.95
N MET A 360 -15.96 -0.22 14.25
CA MET A 360 -15.70 -0.16 12.82
C MET A 360 -14.23 -0.37 12.51
N CYS A 361 -13.36 0.32 13.24
CA CYS A 361 -11.92 0.23 13.13
C CYS A 361 -11.25 0.69 14.44
N SER A 362 -9.97 0.39 14.61
CA SER A 362 -9.20 0.87 15.74
C SER A 362 -7.78 1.26 15.32
N TYR A 363 -7.24 2.26 16.04
CA TYR A 363 -5.91 2.83 15.80
C TYR A 363 -5.07 2.73 17.07
N PRO A 364 -3.76 2.45 16.98
CA PRO A 364 -2.90 2.36 18.14
C PRO A 364 -2.67 3.73 18.78
N ILE A 365 -2.55 3.71 20.10
CA ILE A 365 -1.98 4.82 20.88
C ILE A 365 -0.62 4.33 21.34
N THR A 366 0.43 5.11 21.05
CA THR A 366 1.81 4.72 21.36
C THR A 366 2.46 5.67 22.36
N ALA A 367 3.46 5.20 23.10
CA ALA A 367 4.31 6.07 23.90
C ALA A 367 5.19 6.92 22.97
N ALA A 368 5.18 8.24 23.18
CA ALA A 368 5.95 9.16 22.33
C ALA A 368 7.45 9.18 22.68
N GLN A 369 7.84 8.72 23.88
CA GLN A 369 9.22 8.76 24.40
C GLN A 369 9.53 7.51 25.22
N ASN A 370 10.83 7.19 25.30
CA ASN A 370 11.31 6.16 26.21
C ASN A 370 11.19 6.61 27.68
N VAL A 371 10.75 5.70 28.55
CA VAL A 371 10.81 5.86 30.01
C VAL A 371 11.53 4.63 30.58
N ASP A 372 12.77 4.83 31.01
CA ASP A 372 13.58 3.75 31.60
C ASP A 372 13.06 3.35 32.98
N ALA A 373 13.29 2.10 33.36
CA ALA A 373 13.00 1.64 34.72
C ALA A 373 13.96 2.28 35.73
N LEU A 374 13.44 2.56 36.94
CA LEU A 374 14.25 3.01 38.06
C LEU A 374 15.34 1.96 38.40
N SER A 375 16.60 2.38 38.34
CA SER A 375 17.73 1.57 38.80
C SER A 375 18.29 2.12 40.09
N PHE A 376 18.94 1.25 40.90
CA PHE A 376 19.63 1.70 42.13
C PHE A 376 20.62 2.84 41.83
N ARG A 377 21.35 2.75 40.74
CA ARG A 377 22.31 3.77 40.30
C ARG A 377 21.62 5.12 40.01
N TYR A 378 20.47 5.10 39.40
CA TYR A 378 19.66 6.30 39.11
C TYR A 378 19.16 6.94 40.39
N CYS A 379 18.58 6.15 41.30
CA CYS A 379 18.12 6.66 42.62
C CYS A 379 19.25 7.25 43.46
N LEU A 380 20.42 6.60 43.47
CA LEU A 380 21.59 7.11 44.19
C LEU A 380 22.07 8.46 43.62
N ARG A 381 22.06 8.61 42.30
CA ARG A 381 22.40 9.86 41.63
C ARG A 381 21.43 10.99 41.99
N LEU A 382 20.13 10.71 42.01
CA LEU A 382 19.11 11.70 42.42
C LEU A 382 19.28 12.15 43.87
N LEU A 383 19.55 11.20 44.78
CA LEU A 383 19.84 11.52 46.19
C LEU A 383 21.07 12.40 46.33
N ALA A 384 22.16 12.08 45.62
CA ALA A 384 23.37 12.91 45.64
C ALA A 384 23.12 14.33 45.11
N GLN A 385 22.38 14.46 44.02
CA GLN A 385 21.99 15.77 43.46
C GLN A 385 21.12 16.58 44.44
N SER A 386 20.14 15.96 45.09
CA SER A 386 19.27 16.63 46.06
C SER A 386 20.03 17.12 47.31
N LEU A 387 21.08 16.39 47.69
CA LEU A 387 21.95 16.79 48.82
C LEU A 387 22.88 17.94 48.45
N LEU A 388 23.36 17.97 47.18
CA LEU A 388 24.25 19.06 46.70
C LEU A 388 23.51 20.38 46.41
N LEU A 389 22.20 20.34 46.11
CA LEU A 389 21.37 21.50 45.83
C LEU A 389 20.75 22.13 47.13
N ARG A 390 20.98 21.53 48.28
CA ARG A 390 20.51 22.06 49.58
C ARG A 390 21.57 22.89 50.34
N ASN A 391 22.72 23.14 49.74
CA ASN A 391 23.76 24.05 50.20
C ASN A 391 23.80 25.26 49.23
#